data_e468010e10f3f1cb43b4c171047409c6
#
_entry.id   e468010e10f3f1cb43b4c171047409c6
#
_cell.length_a   1.000
_cell.length_b   1.000
_cell.length_c   1.000
_cell.angle_alpha   90.00
_cell.angle_beta   90.00
_cell.angle_gamma   90.00
#
_symmetry.space_group_name_H-M   'P 1'
#
loop_
_entity.id
_entity.type
_entity.pdbx_description
1 polymer ?
#
loop_
_entity_poly.entity_id
_entity_poly.type
_entity_poly.pdbx_seq_one_letter_code
_entity_poly.pdbx_strand_id
1 'polypeptide(L)'
;GLWKYASVLMTAGIVVARSQTQKQIGFVKFQAPEIRKRLNQTKGMRKIRDSLAQKIGTHCHTSIGFARYHLFPFFRLMMKDERYASSVAASLELNGEEILFLTDENTKKIYNDAQSMIKEDTEYGVEMSGGFGRGKVEKKEEKKDKSQSSLFDF
;
A
#
# COMPACT_ATOMS: atom_id res chain seq x y z
N GLY A 1 6.48 0.15 31.74
CA GLY A 1 5.45 0.35 31.92
C GLY A 1 4.02 -0.18 31.87
N LEU A 2 3.15 0.49 31.15
CA LEU A 2 1.69 0.21 31.07
C LEU A 2 1.31 -1.22 30.68
N TRP A 3 2.10 -1.89 29.86
CA TRP A 3 1.85 -3.27 29.41
C TRP A 3 1.86 -4.30 30.55
N LYS A 4 2.68 -4.09 31.58
CA LYS A 4 2.70 -5.00 32.74
C LYS A 4 1.37 -4.94 33.50
N TYR A 5 0.82 -3.76 33.69
CA TYR A 5 -0.48 -3.59 34.35
C TYR A 5 -1.63 -4.13 33.48
N ALA A 6 -1.60 -3.87 32.17
CA ALA A 6 -2.61 -4.39 31.25
C ALA A 6 -2.64 -5.92 31.22
N SER A 7 -1.48 -6.59 31.22
CA SER A 7 -1.43 -8.06 31.26
C SER A 7 -1.98 -8.63 32.57
N VAL A 8 -1.65 -8.02 33.70
CA VAL A 8 -2.17 -8.46 35.03
C VAL A 8 -3.68 -8.24 35.11
N LEU A 9 -4.20 -7.09 34.63
CA LEU A 9 -5.64 -6.83 34.62
C LEU A 9 -6.40 -7.79 33.71
N MET A 10 -5.84 -8.10 32.52
CA MET A 10 -6.47 -9.07 31.62
C MET A 10 -6.49 -10.46 32.20
N THR A 11 -5.40 -10.93 32.82
CA THR A 11 -5.37 -12.26 33.46
C THR A 11 -6.29 -12.33 34.66
N ALA A 12 -6.29 -11.32 35.52
CA ALA A 12 -7.22 -11.24 36.65
C ALA A 12 -8.69 -11.21 36.19
N GLY A 13 -9.01 -10.42 35.18
CA GLY A 13 -10.35 -10.37 34.59
C GLY A 13 -10.81 -11.72 34.04
N ILE A 14 -9.92 -12.45 33.34
CA ILE A 14 -10.23 -13.82 32.86
C ILE A 14 -10.49 -14.79 34.02
N VAL A 15 -9.68 -14.73 35.07
CA VAL A 15 -9.86 -15.60 36.26
C VAL A 15 -11.20 -15.32 36.94
N VAL A 16 -11.54 -14.04 37.15
CA VAL A 16 -12.82 -13.63 37.74
C VAL A 16 -14.00 -14.07 36.89
N ALA A 17 -13.96 -13.79 35.58
CA ALA A 17 -15.01 -14.18 34.65
C ALA A 17 -15.21 -15.71 34.63
N ARG A 18 -14.11 -16.48 34.68
CA ARG A 18 -14.17 -17.93 34.70
C ARG A 18 -14.69 -18.48 36.02
N SER A 19 -14.42 -17.86 37.15
CA SER A 19 -14.94 -18.28 38.45
C SER A 19 -16.46 -18.07 38.60
N GLN A 20 -17.01 -17.08 37.88
CA GLN A 20 -18.43 -16.77 37.86
C GLN A 20 -19.24 -17.60 36.87
N THR A 21 -18.60 -18.17 35.85
CA THR A 21 -19.28 -19.06 34.90
C THR A 21 -19.38 -20.46 35.47
N GLN A 22 -20.61 -20.93 35.66
CA GLN A 22 -20.87 -22.33 35.99
C GLN A 22 -20.18 -23.26 34.97
N LYS A 23 -19.65 -24.38 35.43
CA LYS A 23 -18.91 -25.39 34.65
C LYS A 23 -19.59 -25.65 33.32
N GLN A 24 -19.08 -25.04 32.24
CA GLN A 24 -19.49 -25.42 30.92
C GLN A 24 -18.87 -26.80 30.60
N ILE A 25 -19.73 -27.80 30.60
CA ILE A 25 -19.37 -29.14 30.19
C ILE A 25 -19.59 -29.20 28.69
N GLY A 26 -18.53 -28.95 27.92
CA GLY A 26 -18.60 -29.02 26.47
C GLY A 26 -17.43 -28.31 25.77
N PHE A 27 -17.30 -28.59 24.47
CA PHE A 27 -16.29 -27.98 23.63
C PHE A 27 -16.67 -26.51 23.32
N VAL A 28 -15.85 -25.56 23.76
CA VAL A 28 -16.05 -24.15 23.46
C VAL A 28 -15.38 -23.82 22.14
N LYS A 29 -16.18 -23.50 21.13
CA LYS A 29 -15.68 -23.05 19.82
C LYS A 29 -15.14 -21.64 19.93
N PHE A 30 -13.83 -21.49 19.78
CA PHE A 30 -13.20 -20.18 19.71
C PHE A 30 -13.59 -19.46 18.40
N GLN A 31 -14.22 -18.31 18.52
CA GLN A 31 -14.40 -17.39 17.40
C GLN A 31 -13.27 -16.37 17.38
N ALA A 32 -12.67 -16.19 16.18
CA ALA A 32 -11.68 -15.13 16.03
C ALA A 32 -12.34 -13.75 16.24
N PRO A 33 -11.68 -12.82 16.95
CA PRO A 33 -12.23 -11.48 17.18
C PRO A 33 -12.60 -10.80 15.87
N GLU A 34 -13.75 -10.13 15.83
CA GLU A 34 -14.22 -9.40 14.63
C GLU A 34 -13.23 -8.36 14.14
N ILE A 35 -12.46 -7.75 15.04
CA ILE A 35 -11.42 -6.79 14.70
C ILE A 35 -10.38 -7.38 13.74
N ARG A 36 -10.06 -8.67 13.88
CA ARG A 36 -9.13 -9.35 12.96
C ARG A 36 -9.71 -9.48 11.56
N LYS A 37 -11.01 -9.74 11.44
CA LYS A 37 -11.76 -9.75 10.18
C LYS A 37 -11.68 -8.38 9.49
N ARG A 38 -12.00 -7.32 10.24
CA ARG A 38 -11.94 -5.93 9.73
C ARG A 38 -10.53 -5.51 9.33
N LEU A 39 -9.51 -5.89 10.11
CA LEU A 39 -8.11 -5.62 9.78
C LEU A 39 -7.68 -6.32 8.48
N ASN A 40 -8.14 -7.54 8.25
CA ASN A 40 -7.84 -8.26 7.02
C ASN A 40 -8.55 -7.63 5.81
N GLN A 41 -9.82 -7.23 5.96
CA GLN A 41 -10.58 -6.55 4.90
C GLN A 41 -9.94 -5.23 4.47
N THR A 42 -9.39 -4.47 5.42
CA THR A 42 -8.76 -3.17 5.13
C THR A 42 -7.28 -3.25 4.78
N LYS A 43 -6.69 -4.46 4.71
CA LYS A 43 -5.26 -4.65 4.43
C LYS A 43 -4.85 -4.10 3.06
N GLY A 44 -5.66 -4.32 2.02
CA GLY A 44 -5.43 -3.81 0.67
C GLY A 44 -5.39 -2.28 0.66
N MET A 45 -6.43 -1.64 1.20
CA MET A 45 -6.52 -0.18 1.27
C MET A 45 -5.35 0.47 2.04
N ARG A 46 -4.88 -0.18 3.11
CA ARG A 46 -3.70 0.30 3.85
C ARG A 46 -2.44 0.22 3.02
N LYS A 47 -2.24 -0.86 2.24
CA LYS A 47 -1.09 -0.99 1.34
C LYS A 47 -1.08 0.11 0.28
N ILE A 48 -2.23 0.37 -0.38
CA ILE A 48 -2.37 1.42 -1.38
C ILE A 48 -2.04 2.79 -0.76
N ARG A 49 -2.61 3.08 0.41
CA ARG A 49 -2.34 4.33 1.14
C ARG A 49 -0.86 4.48 1.50
N ASP A 50 -0.20 3.41 1.92
CA ASP A 50 1.19 3.45 2.33
C ASP A 50 2.13 3.61 1.11
N SER A 51 1.85 2.92 0.00
CA SER A 51 2.54 3.10 -1.28
C SER A 51 2.41 4.54 -1.79
N LEU A 52 1.19 5.06 -1.80
CA LEU A 52 0.92 6.43 -2.22
C LEU A 52 1.63 7.46 -1.33
N ALA A 53 1.61 7.26 0.00
CA ALA A 53 2.32 8.15 0.93
C ALA A 53 3.83 8.13 0.72
N GLN A 54 4.38 6.99 0.33
CA GLN A 54 5.79 6.86 -0.02
C GLN A 54 6.12 7.65 -1.30
N LYS A 55 5.33 7.50 -2.37
CA LYS A 55 5.52 8.22 -3.62
C LYS A 55 5.44 9.74 -3.42
N ILE A 56 4.39 10.22 -2.75
CA ILE A 56 4.21 11.63 -2.41
C ILE A 56 5.36 12.14 -1.52
N GLY A 57 5.74 11.37 -0.50
CA GLY A 57 6.84 11.73 0.40
C GLY A 57 8.16 11.88 -0.33
N THR A 58 8.47 10.96 -1.24
CA THR A 58 9.68 11.03 -2.08
C THR A 58 9.64 12.23 -3.02
N HIS A 59 8.52 12.44 -3.70
CA HIS A 59 8.37 13.56 -4.65
C HIS A 59 8.43 14.93 -3.97
N CYS A 60 7.80 15.07 -2.81
CA CYS A 60 7.77 16.31 -2.03
C CYS A 60 8.93 16.44 -1.03
N HIS A 61 9.89 15.52 -1.02
CA HIS A 61 11.01 15.47 -0.06
C HIS A 61 10.57 15.57 1.41
N THR A 62 9.48 14.87 1.75
CA THR A 62 8.89 14.90 3.09
C THR A 62 8.83 13.50 3.70
N SER A 63 8.58 13.43 5.01
CA SER A 63 8.38 12.14 5.66
C SER A 63 7.07 11.48 5.22
N ILE A 64 7.05 10.14 5.17
CA ILE A 64 5.85 9.35 4.83
C ILE A 64 4.68 9.69 5.76
N GLY A 65 4.97 9.93 7.05
CA GLY A 65 3.96 10.33 8.02
C GLY A 65 3.33 11.68 7.68
N PHE A 66 4.15 12.67 7.35
CA PHE A 66 3.68 14.00 6.95
C PHE A 66 2.86 13.91 5.65
N ALA A 67 3.36 13.19 4.65
CA ALA A 67 2.64 12.97 3.40
C ALA A 67 1.25 12.36 3.65
N ARG A 68 1.16 11.35 4.52
CA ARG A 68 -0.10 10.65 4.84
C ARG A 68 -1.14 11.53 5.50
N TYR A 69 -0.73 12.37 6.44
CA TYR A 69 -1.68 13.13 7.26
C TYR A 69 -1.97 14.53 6.72
N HIS A 70 -0.99 15.15 6.05
CA HIS A 70 -1.10 16.54 5.63
C HIS A 70 -1.22 16.73 4.12
N LEU A 71 -0.52 15.93 3.30
CA LEU A 71 -0.51 16.14 1.86
C LEU A 71 -1.66 15.43 1.12
N PHE A 72 -2.15 14.30 1.61
CA PHE A 72 -3.25 13.59 0.96
C PHE A 72 -4.48 14.44 0.64
N PRO A 73 -4.98 15.31 1.54
CA PRO A 73 -6.13 16.14 1.22
C PRO A 73 -5.89 17.08 0.03
N PHE A 74 -4.66 17.61 -0.10
CA PHE A 74 -4.28 18.48 -1.21
C PHE A 74 -4.21 17.70 -2.52
N PHE A 75 -3.58 16.53 -2.52
CA PHE A 75 -3.53 15.69 -3.72
C PHE A 75 -4.93 15.23 -4.15
N ARG A 76 -5.82 14.91 -3.21
CA ARG A 76 -7.22 14.63 -3.52
C ARG A 76 -7.95 15.82 -4.16
N LEU A 77 -7.65 17.03 -3.71
CA LEU A 77 -8.23 18.23 -4.30
C LEU A 77 -7.70 18.45 -5.73
N MET A 78 -6.40 18.29 -5.94
CA MET A 78 -5.76 18.41 -7.25
C MET A 78 -6.29 17.37 -8.25
N MET A 79 -6.53 16.13 -7.78
CA MET A 79 -7.07 15.05 -8.62
C MET A 79 -8.53 15.22 -9.03
N LYS A 80 -9.28 16.15 -8.39
CA LYS A 80 -10.64 16.50 -8.82
C LYS A 80 -10.67 17.43 -10.04
N ASP A 81 -9.61 18.18 -10.27
CA ASP A 81 -9.51 19.05 -11.45
C ASP A 81 -8.86 18.25 -12.60
N GLU A 82 -9.60 17.99 -13.66
CA GLU A 82 -9.15 17.22 -14.82
C GLU A 82 -7.85 17.78 -15.44
N ARG A 83 -7.60 19.09 -15.32
CA ARG A 83 -6.40 19.73 -15.87
C ARG A 83 -5.13 19.28 -15.19
N TYR A 84 -5.21 19.04 -13.87
CA TYR A 84 -4.04 18.68 -13.07
C TYR A 84 -3.94 17.18 -12.79
N ALA A 85 -5.07 16.46 -12.86
CA ALA A 85 -5.14 15.06 -12.49
C ALA A 85 -4.17 14.18 -13.28
N SER A 86 -4.12 14.34 -14.60
CA SER A 86 -3.23 13.58 -15.48
C SER A 86 -1.75 13.90 -15.24
N SER A 87 -1.42 15.20 -15.08
CA SER A 87 -0.05 15.65 -14.80
C SER A 87 0.44 15.17 -13.44
N VAL A 88 -0.40 15.25 -12.40
CA VAL A 88 -0.07 14.74 -11.06
C VAL A 88 0.09 13.22 -11.08
N ALA A 89 -0.79 12.51 -11.78
CA ALA A 89 -0.70 11.06 -11.93
C ALA A 89 0.57 10.63 -12.66
N ALA A 90 1.00 11.37 -13.69
CA ALA A 90 2.24 11.13 -14.42
C ALA A 90 3.47 11.40 -13.54
N SER A 91 3.54 12.56 -12.88
CA SER A 91 4.69 12.97 -12.06
C SER A 91 4.94 12.06 -10.85
N LEU A 92 3.88 11.46 -10.30
CA LEU A 92 3.95 10.50 -9.19
C LEU A 92 3.98 9.03 -9.66
N GLU A 93 3.92 8.78 -10.96
CA GLU A 93 3.84 7.43 -11.54
C GLU A 93 2.76 6.57 -10.87
N LEU A 94 1.53 7.13 -10.76
CA LEU A 94 0.44 6.49 -10.04
C LEU A 94 -0.11 5.28 -10.81
N ASN A 95 -0.39 4.22 -10.06
CA ASN A 95 -1.11 3.06 -10.57
C ASN A 95 -2.63 3.32 -10.58
N GLY A 96 -3.38 2.56 -11.39
CA GLY A 96 -4.84 2.69 -11.46
C GLY A 96 -5.56 2.57 -10.12
N GLU A 97 -5.09 1.69 -9.22
CA GLU A 97 -5.63 1.53 -7.86
C GLU A 97 -5.35 2.75 -6.97
N GLU A 98 -4.19 3.39 -7.14
CA GLU A 98 -3.80 4.60 -6.40
C GLU A 98 -4.60 5.81 -6.87
N ILE A 99 -4.85 5.92 -8.20
CA ILE A 99 -5.71 6.94 -8.77
C ILE A 99 -7.15 6.76 -8.24
N LEU A 100 -7.67 5.54 -8.27
CA LEU A 100 -8.99 5.22 -7.71
C LEU A 100 -9.10 5.56 -6.21
N PHE A 101 -8.01 5.44 -5.45
CA PHE A 101 -7.97 5.81 -4.04
C PHE A 101 -8.04 7.33 -3.83
N LEU A 102 -7.49 8.12 -4.75
CA LEU A 102 -7.48 9.58 -4.68
C LEU A 102 -8.75 10.21 -5.26
N THR A 103 -9.29 9.64 -6.34
CA THR A 103 -10.49 10.13 -7.01
C THR A 103 -11.38 8.98 -7.42
N ASP A 104 -12.68 9.14 -7.20
CA ASP A 104 -13.68 8.13 -7.60
C ASP A 104 -14.12 8.30 -9.07
N GLU A 105 -13.73 9.42 -9.72
CA GLU A 105 -14.20 9.80 -11.06
C GLU A 105 -13.12 9.60 -12.13
N ASN A 106 -13.53 9.15 -13.32
CA ASN A 106 -12.70 9.11 -14.55
C ASN A 106 -11.33 8.43 -14.47
N THR A 107 -11.14 7.50 -13.53
CA THR A 107 -9.85 6.83 -13.26
C THR A 107 -9.16 6.31 -14.51
N LYS A 108 -9.91 5.69 -15.45
CA LYS A 108 -9.35 5.13 -16.69
C LYS A 108 -8.82 6.20 -17.63
N LYS A 109 -9.53 7.32 -17.75
CA LYS A 109 -9.12 8.45 -18.58
C LYS A 109 -7.82 9.04 -18.03
N ILE A 110 -7.82 9.39 -16.75
CA ILE A 110 -6.64 9.96 -16.07
C ILE A 110 -5.43 9.03 -16.19
N TYR A 111 -5.62 7.73 -16.02
CA TYR A 111 -4.54 6.75 -16.15
C TYR A 111 -3.97 6.69 -17.58
N ASN A 112 -4.83 6.66 -18.60
CA ASN A 112 -4.38 6.62 -19.98
C ASN A 112 -3.65 7.91 -20.39
N ASP A 113 -4.19 9.06 -20.00
CA ASP A 113 -3.58 10.37 -20.25
C ASP A 113 -2.21 10.50 -19.55
N ALA A 114 -2.11 10.03 -18.30
CA ALA A 114 -0.84 9.99 -17.57
C ALA A 114 0.19 9.07 -18.25
N GLN A 115 -0.23 7.90 -18.72
CA GLN A 115 0.65 6.97 -19.45
C GLN A 115 1.15 7.54 -20.78
N SER A 116 0.34 8.33 -21.50
CA SER A 116 0.79 9.02 -22.72
C SER A 116 1.85 10.09 -22.41
N MET A 117 1.65 10.87 -21.35
CA MET A 117 2.63 11.87 -20.90
C MET A 117 3.98 11.23 -20.51
N ILE A 118 3.96 10.13 -19.77
CA ILE A 118 5.20 9.42 -19.38
C ILE A 118 5.95 8.90 -20.62
N LYS A 119 5.23 8.43 -21.65
CA LYS A 119 5.86 7.96 -22.88
C LYS A 119 6.50 9.11 -23.67
N GLU A 120 5.80 10.24 -23.79
CA GLU A 120 6.33 11.43 -24.45
C GLU A 120 7.61 11.92 -23.75
N ASP A 121 7.62 12.00 -22.42
CA ASP A 121 8.81 12.42 -21.65
C ASP A 121 9.99 11.45 -21.83
N THR A 122 9.72 10.16 -21.97
CA THR A 122 10.77 9.16 -22.24
C THR A 122 11.32 9.26 -23.67
N GLU A 123 10.50 9.56 -24.66
CA GLU A 123 10.95 9.76 -26.04
C GLU A 123 11.81 11.02 -26.16
N TYR A 124 11.39 12.16 -25.59
CA TYR A 124 12.20 13.38 -25.53
C TYR A 124 13.51 13.20 -24.75
N GLY A 125 13.49 12.44 -23.66
CA GLY A 125 14.69 12.12 -22.87
C GLY A 125 15.71 11.27 -23.63
N VAL A 126 15.27 10.40 -24.53
CA VAL A 126 16.14 9.57 -25.38
C VAL A 126 16.77 10.40 -26.49
N GLU A 127 16.05 11.34 -27.10
CA GLU A 127 16.59 12.22 -28.16
C GLU A 127 17.66 13.18 -27.60
N MET A 128 17.49 13.72 -26.40
CA MET A 128 18.46 14.61 -25.76
C MET A 128 19.71 13.90 -25.24
N SER A 129 19.63 12.59 -24.92
CA SER A 129 20.76 11.80 -24.39
C SER A 129 21.60 11.12 -25.49
N GLY A 130 21.24 11.24 -26.74
CA GLY A 130 21.92 10.65 -27.89
C GLY A 130 23.34 11.19 -28.18
N GLY A 131 23.89 12.05 -27.32
CA GLY A 131 25.20 12.69 -27.50
C GLY A 131 26.33 12.17 -26.58
N PHE A 132 26.07 11.30 -25.58
CA PHE A 132 27.15 10.80 -24.73
C PHE A 132 26.97 9.28 -24.48
N GLY A 133 27.85 8.51 -25.13
CA GLY A 133 27.81 7.05 -25.14
C GLY A 133 27.73 6.43 -23.73
N ARG A 134 26.60 5.87 -23.40
CA ARG A 134 26.47 4.86 -22.35
C ARG A 134 26.14 3.52 -23.01
N GLY A 135 27.08 2.58 -22.87
CA GLY A 135 26.98 1.23 -23.38
C GLY A 135 25.68 0.55 -22.99
N LYS A 136 25.14 -0.23 -23.91
CA LYS A 136 24.04 -1.16 -23.73
C LYS A 136 24.28 -1.99 -22.48
N VAL A 137 23.49 -1.76 -21.44
CA VAL A 137 23.34 -2.74 -20.36
C VAL A 137 22.35 -3.78 -20.86
N GLU A 138 22.89 -4.91 -21.33
CA GLU A 138 22.07 -6.09 -21.63
C GLU A 138 21.40 -6.54 -20.34
N LYS A 139 20.06 -6.47 -20.31
CA LYS A 139 19.25 -7.14 -19.29
C LYS A 139 19.45 -8.65 -19.48
N LYS A 140 20.29 -9.25 -18.64
CA LYS A 140 20.27 -10.69 -18.44
C LYS A 140 18.92 -11.05 -17.82
N GLU A 141 18.10 -11.76 -18.58
CA GLU A 141 16.94 -12.46 -18.07
C GLU A 141 17.45 -13.54 -17.08
N GLU A 142 17.22 -13.32 -15.79
CA GLU A 142 17.37 -14.38 -14.80
C GLU A 142 16.29 -15.42 -15.06
N LYS A 143 16.69 -16.52 -15.68
CA LYS A 143 15.93 -17.77 -15.68
C LYS A 143 15.78 -18.22 -14.23
N LYS A 144 14.56 -18.10 -13.69
CA LYS A 144 14.18 -18.75 -12.44
C LYS A 144 14.28 -20.26 -12.64
N ASP A 145 15.32 -20.84 -12.07
CA ASP A 145 15.44 -22.29 -11.89
C ASP A 145 14.28 -22.80 -11.03
N LYS A 146 13.41 -23.57 -11.68
CA LYS A 146 12.40 -24.40 -11.01
C LYS A 146 13.09 -25.66 -10.50
N SER A 147 13.74 -25.59 -9.34
CA SER A 147 14.14 -26.81 -8.63
C SER A 147 14.31 -26.54 -7.13
N GLN A 148 13.19 -26.37 -6.45
CA GLN A 148 13.07 -26.63 -5.01
C GLN A 148 11.61 -26.93 -4.66
N SER A 149 11.14 -28.09 -5.16
CA SER A 149 10.02 -28.80 -4.55
C SER A 149 10.59 -30.10 -4.00
N SER A 150 10.41 -30.32 -2.75
CA SER A 150 10.60 -31.51 -1.95
C SER A 150 11.56 -31.34 -0.79
N LEU A 151 11.10 -30.77 0.30
CA LEU A 151 11.71 -31.01 1.61
C LEU A 151 10.71 -30.80 2.76
N PHE A 152 9.50 -31.32 2.66
CA PHE A 152 8.62 -31.53 3.82
C PHE A 152 7.55 -32.57 3.48
N ASP A 153 8.00 -33.83 3.32
CA ASP A 153 7.19 -35.01 3.55
C ASP A 153 7.76 -35.71 4.76
N PHE A 154 7.16 -35.44 5.91
CA PHE A 154 7.09 -36.33 7.09
C PHE A 154 5.83 -35.97 7.88
#